data_197cd6b2aa15b5357732d8c64beb6459
#
_entry.id   197cd6b2aa15b5357732d8c64beb6459
#
_cell.length_a   1.000
_cell.length_b   1.000
_cell.length_c   1.000
_cell.angle_alpha   90.00
_cell.angle_beta   90.00
_cell.angle_gamma   90.00
#
_symmetry.space_group_name_H-M   'P 1'
#
loop_
_entity.id
_entity.type
_entity.pdbx_description
1 polymer ?
#
loop_
_entity_poly.entity_id
_entity_poly.type
_entity_poly.pdbx_seq_one_letter_code
_entity_poly.pdbx_strand_id
1 'polypeptide(L)'
;MKDKMATYLGFAIKSGNVVYGVDNIEAKLSKVVIAIFDDRLGDNSVNKLGNLCIRNNTKMYKTINCDLDSILATHNCKAIGITSKDLAKAIQELNILEEVRR
;
A
#
# COMPACT_ATOMS: atom_id res chain seq x y z
N MET A 1 5.58 -15.28 -6.16
CA MET A 1 4.77 -14.05 -6.25
C MET A 1 5.04 -13.10 -5.11
N LYS A 2 4.96 -13.59 -3.86
CA LYS A 2 5.32 -12.81 -2.68
C LYS A 2 6.75 -12.26 -2.77
N ASP A 3 7.67 -13.04 -3.32
CA ASP A 3 9.09 -12.65 -3.43
C ASP A 3 9.28 -11.45 -4.36
N LYS A 4 8.53 -11.39 -5.47
CA LYS A 4 8.61 -10.25 -6.38
C LYS A 4 8.07 -8.98 -5.74
N MET A 5 6.97 -9.10 -4.98
CA MET A 5 6.43 -7.98 -4.26
C MET A 5 7.42 -7.46 -3.22
N ALA A 6 8.07 -8.37 -2.47
CA ALA A 6 9.10 -8.01 -1.50
C ALA A 6 10.26 -7.27 -2.18
N THR A 7 10.67 -7.70 -3.37
CA THR A 7 11.73 -7.05 -4.13
C THR A 7 11.34 -5.62 -4.51
N TYR A 8 10.14 -5.42 -5.07
CA TYR A 8 9.69 -4.08 -5.46
C TYR A 8 9.49 -3.16 -4.26
N LEU A 9 8.93 -3.69 -3.17
CA LEU A 9 8.78 -2.92 -1.94
C LEU A 9 10.14 -2.56 -1.34
N GLY A 10 11.12 -3.47 -1.44
CA GLY A 10 12.48 -3.19 -1.03
C GLY A 10 13.09 -2.01 -1.79
N PHE A 11 12.90 -1.94 -3.10
CA PHE A 11 13.33 -0.80 -3.91
C PHE A 11 12.61 0.49 -3.49
N ALA A 12 11.31 0.40 -3.24
CA ALA A 12 10.53 1.55 -2.82
C ALA A 12 11.02 2.11 -1.48
N ILE A 13 11.33 1.22 -0.54
CA ILE A 13 11.88 1.62 0.77
C ILE A 13 13.22 2.31 0.61
N LYS A 14 14.14 1.70 -0.15
CA LYS A 14 15.48 2.24 -0.35
C LYS A 14 15.46 3.60 -1.02
N SER A 15 14.52 3.82 -1.92
CA SER A 15 14.41 5.09 -2.64
C SER A 15 13.53 6.12 -1.94
N GLY A 16 13.00 5.78 -0.74
CA GLY A 16 12.15 6.69 0.02
C GLY A 16 10.75 6.87 -0.56
N ASN A 17 10.24 5.88 -1.29
CA ASN A 17 8.95 5.95 -1.96
C ASN A 17 7.84 5.15 -1.26
N VAL A 18 7.99 4.90 0.05
CA VAL A 18 6.98 4.24 0.87
C VAL A 18 6.56 5.16 2.00
N VAL A 19 5.25 5.24 2.21
CA VAL A 19 4.65 5.96 3.35
C VAL A 19 3.96 4.92 4.22
N TYR A 20 4.27 4.89 5.51
CA TYR A 20 3.77 3.87 6.44
C TYR A 20 2.57 4.40 7.24
N GLY A 21 1.48 3.64 7.20
CA GLY A 21 0.31 3.92 8.03
C GLY A 21 -0.66 4.92 7.43
N VAL A 22 -1.92 4.80 7.84
CA VAL A 22 -3.02 5.61 7.27
C VAL A 22 -2.82 7.11 7.54
N ASP A 23 -2.36 7.47 8.74
CA ASP A 23 -2.17 8.88 9.08
C ASP A 23 -1.08 9.55 8.24
N ASN A 24 0.01 8.81 7.99
CA ASN A 24 1.08 9.32 7.13
C ASN A 24 0.65 9.37 5.66
N ILE A 25 -0.17 8.42 5.22
CA ILE A 25 -0.77 8.45 3.89
C ILE A 25 -1.63 9.71 3.74
N GLU A 26 -2.42 10.03 4.75
CA GLU A 26 -3.22 11.27 4.75
C GLU A 26 -2.33 12.51 4.61
N ALA A 27 -1.26 12.56 5.41
CA ALA A 27 -0.36 13.72 5.39
C ALA A 27 0.33 13.94 4.05
N LYS A 28 0.57 12.86 3.29
CA LYS A 28 1.30 12.89 2.01
C LYS A 28 0.42 12.46 0.84
N LEU A 29 -0.89 12.59 0.99
CA LEU A 29 -1.87 12.02 0.06
C LEU A 29 -1.64 12.43 -1.39
N SER A 30 -1.28 13.69 -1.64
CA SER A 30 -1.06 14.19 -2.99
C SER A 30 0.09 13.49 -3.73
N LYS A 31 0.99 12.84 -2.99
CA LYS A 31 2.13 12.11 -3.56
C LYS A 31 1.89 10.60 -3.66
N VAL A 32 0.85 10.09 -3.03
CA VAL A 32 0.56 8.66 -2.99
C VAL A 32 -0.11 8.24 -4.30
N VAL A 33 0.50 7.27 -4.99
CA VAL A 33 -0.01 6.76 -6.27
C VAL A 33 -0.98 5.59 -6.06
N ILE A 34 -0.61 4.66 -5.16
CA ILE A 34 -1.48 3.55 -4.74
C ILE A 34 -1.37 3.35 -3.24
N ALA A 35 -2.40 2.79 -2.64
CA ALA A 35 -2.39 2.40 -1.24
C ALA A 35 -2.60 0.89 -1.13
N ILE A 36 -1.88 0.24 -0.22
CA ILE A 36 -1.94 -1.20 0.00
C ILE A 36 -2.18 -1.45 1.49
N PHE A 37 -3.12 -2.32 1.82
CA PHE A 37 -3.37 -2.71 3.21
C PHE A 37 -3.57 -4.22 3.33
N ASP A 38 -3.45 -4.75 4.55
CA ASP A 38 -3.66 -6.17 4.81
C ASP A 38 -4.90 -6.41 5.70
N ASP A 39 -5.21 -7.68 5.93
CA ASP A 39 -6.41 -8.11 6.66
C ASP A 39 -6.47 -7.61 8.11
N ARG A 40 -5.33 -7.23 8.67
CA ARG A 40 -5.26 -6.79 10.07
C ARG A 40 -5.69 -5.35 10.27
N LEU A 41 -5.83 -4.59 9.18
CA LEU A 41 -6.28 -3.20 9.27
C LEU A 41 -7.73 -3.16 9.74
N GLY A 42 -7.98 -2.43 10.83
CA GLY A 42 -9.34 -2.33 11.40
C GLY A 42 -10.32 -1.61 10.48
N ASP A 43 -11.61 -1.89 10.68
CA ASP A 43 -12.66 -1.37 9.80
C ASP A 43 -12.68 0.16 9.72
N ASN A 44 -12.46 0.83 10.83
CA ASN A 44 -12.42 2.31 10.85
C ASN A 44 -11.27 2.84 10.00
N SER A 45 -10.11 2.19 10.10
CA SER A 45 -8.93 2.56 9.31
C SER A 45 -9.12 2.25 7.82
N VAL A 46 -9.76 1.12 7.50
CA VAL A 46 -10.10 0.78 6.12
C VAL A 46 -11.03 1.85 5.53
N ASN A 47 -12.05 2.25 6.27
CA ASN A 47 -12.98 3.29 5.83
C ASN A 47 -12.29 4.64 5.63
N LYS A 48 -11.42 5.02 6.57
CA LYS A 48 -10.64 6.25 6.45
C LYS A 48 -9.75 6.21 5.21
N LEU A 49 -9.01 5.11 5.04
CA LEU A 49 -8.12 4.94 3.89
C LEU A 49 -8.92 4.98 2.58
N GLY A 50 -10.06 4.31 2.53
CA GLY A 50 -10.94 4.32 1.36
C GLY A 50 -11.41 5.72 0.99
N ASN A 51 -11.82 6.52 1.98
CA ASN A 51 -12.24 7.90 1.75
C ASN A 51 -11.10 8.77 1.24
N LEU A 52 -9.89 8.58 1.79
CA LEU A 52 -8.70 9.29 1.31
C LEU A 52 -8.40 8.93 -0.15
N CYS A 53 -8.48 7.65 -0.49
CA CYS A 53 -8.21 7.18 -1.85
C CYS A 53 -9.24 7.73 -2.84
N ILE A 54 -10.51 7.76 -2.48
CA ILE A 54 -11.55 8.34 -3.32
C ILE A 54 -11.28 9.83 -3.55
N ARG A 55 -10.99 10.56 -2.48
CA ARG A 55 -10.73 12.01 -2.55
C ARG A 55 -9.55 12.35 -3.44
N ASN A 56 -8.51 11.52 -3.42
CA ASN A 56 -7.28 11.75 -4.19
C ASN A 56 -7.23 10.98 -5.51
N ASN A 57 -8.29 10.26 -5.85
CA ASN A 57 -8.35 9.41 -7.04
C ASN A 57 -7.21 8.38 -7.06
N THR A 58 -6.92 7.78 -5.91
CA THR A 58 -5.86 6.81 -5.69
C THR A 58 -6.46 5.42 -5.65
N LYS A 59 -5.84 4.45 -6.33
CA LYS A 59 -6.29 3.06 -6.26
C LYS A 59 -5.86 2.44 -4.93
N MET A 60 -6.72 1.58 -4.40
CA MET A 60 -6.56 0.92 -3.12
C MET A 60 -6.51 -0.59 -3.34
N TYR A 61 -5.53 -1.24 -2.75
CA TYR A 61 -5.31 -2.69 -2.89
C TYR A 61 -5.22 -3.36 -1.54
N LYS A 62 -5.66 -4.61 -1.50
CA LYS A 62 -5.57 -5.46 -0.31
C LYS A 62 -4.67 -6.65 -0.62
N THR A 63 -3.82 -7.03 0.33
CA THR A 63 -3.00 -8.23 0.21
C THR A 63 -3.87 -9.47 0.29
N ILE A 64 -3.45 -10.54 -0.39
CA ILE A 64 -4.15 -11.82 -0.38
C ILE A 64 -3.33 -12.81 0.44
N ASN A 65 -3.89 -13.26 1.58
CA ASN A 65 -3.27 -14.25 2.47
C ASN A 65 -1.83 -13.90 2.88
N CYS A 66 -1.56 -12.62 3.12
CA CYS A 66 -0.22 -12.16 3.40
C CYS A 66 -0.26 -10.90 4.27
N ASP A 67 0.57 -10.85 5.30
CA ASP A 67 0.72 -9.66 6.14
C ASP A 67 1.83 -8.77 5.58
N LEU A 68 1.62 -7.46 5.61
CA LEU A 68 2.64 -6.51 5.17
C LEU A 68 3.91 -6.60 6.02
N ASP A 69 3.80 -6.89 7.31
CA ASP A 69 4.96 -7.05 8.19
C ASP A 69 5.92 -8.10 7.67
N SER A 70 5.39 -9.23 7.16
CA SER A 70 6.24 -10.32 6.66
C SER A 70 6.94 -9.96 5.35
N ILE A 71 6.35 -9.07 4.57
CA ILE A 71 6.94 -8.61 3.30
C ILE A 71 7.96 -7.51 3.56
N LEU A 72 7.65 -6.59 4.46
CA LEU A 72 8.46 -5.39 4.69
C LEU A 72 9.53 -5.59 5.76
N ALA A 73 9.53 -6.74 6.46
CA ALA A 73 10.41 -7.02 7.59
C ALA A 73 10.32 -5.93 8.67
N THR A 74 9.14 -5.42 8.92
CA THR A 74 8.87 -4.38 9.91
C THR A 74 7.70 -4.80 10.79
N HIS A 75 7.43 -4.05 11.86
CA HIS A 75 6.38 -4.38 12.82
C HIS A 75 5.21 -3.41 12.74
N ASN A 76 3.99 -3.94 12.96
CA ASN A 76 2.75 -3.15 13.04
C ASN A 76 2.44 -2.33 11.78
N CYS A 77 2.93 -2.79 10.64
CA CYS A 77 2.63 -2.14 9.38
C CYS A 77 1.43 -2.83 8.72
N LYS A 78 0.30 -2.16 8.72
CA LYS A 78 -0.96 -2.72 8.19
C LYS A 78 -1.44 -2.00 6.94
N ALA A 79 -0.83 -0.86 6.62
CA ALA A 79 -1.14 -0.08 5.43
C ALA A 79 0.08 0.70 4.99
N ILE A 80 0.28 0.79 3.68
CA ILE A 80 1.35 1.58 3.08
C ILE A 80 0.85 2.34 1.87
N GLY A 81 1.52 3.45 1.56
CA GLY A 81 1.32 4.17 0.31
C GLY A 81 2.60 4.11 -0.51
N ILE A 82 2.47 3.97 -1.81
CA ILE A 82 3.60 4.00 -2.75
C ILE A 82 3.56 5.32 -3.49
N THR A 83 4.67 6.04 -3.50
CA THR A 83 4.77 7.38 -4.09
C THR A 83 5.47 7.40 -5.45
N SER A 84 6.01 6.26 -5.90
CA SER A 84 6.63 6.13 -7.22
C SER A 84 5.64 5.52 -8.21
N LYS A 85 5.39 6.21 -9.32
CA LYS A 85 4.51 5.72 -10.39
C LYS A 85 5.04 4.44 -11.01
N ASP A 86 6.35 4.36 -11.24
CA ASP A 86 6.97 3.19 -11.87
C ASP A 86 6.88 1.96 -10.98
N LEU A 87 7.17 2.11 -9.69
CA LEU A 87 7.08 1.01 -8.73
C LEU A 87 5.63 0.60 -8.51
N ALA A 88 4.72 1.57 -8.42
CA ALA A 88 3.30 1.27 -8.28
C ALA A 88 2.80 0.45 -9.47
N LYS A 89 3.16 0.85 -10.69
CA LYS A 89 2.78 0.11 -11.90
C LYS A 89 3.34 -1.30 -11.89
N ALA A 90 4.62 -1.46 -11.54
CA ALA A 90 5.26 -2.78 -11.45
C ALA A 90 4.56 -3.69 -10.46
N ILE A 91 4.19 -3.16 -9.29
CA ILE A 91 3.47 -3.91 -8.26
C ILE A 91 2.07 -4.30 -8.76
N GLN A 92 1.37 -3.37 -9.41
CA GLN A 92 0.04 -3.65 -9.97
C GLN A 92 0.10 -4.75 -11.02
N GLU A 93 1.13 -4.76 -11.86
CA GLU A 93 1.28 -5.75 -12.93
C GLU A 93 1.57 -7.16 -12.44
N LEU A 94 2.02 -7.32 -11.18
CA LEU A 94 2.19 -8.64 -10.59
C LEU A 94 0.86 -9.39 -10.42
N ASN A 95 -0.24 -8.65 -10.34
CA ASN A 95 -1.59 -9.19 -10.20
C ASN A 95 -1.75 -10.13 -8.99
N ILE A 96 -1.07 -9.79 -7.90
CA ILE A 96 -1.10 -10.56 -6.65
C ILE A 96 -1.84 -9.85 -5.54
N LEU A 97 -2.39 -8.69 -5.84
CA LEU A 97 -3.19 -7.89 -4.90
C LEU A 97 -4.63 -7.83 -5.38
N GLU A 98 -5.55 -7.69 -4.44
CA GLU A 98 -6.95 -7.51 -4.74
C GLU A 98 -7.27 -6.01 -4.78
N GLU A 99 -7.75 -5.51 -5.91
CA GLU A 99 -8.18 -4.12 -6.02
C GLU A 99 -9.48 -3.93 -5.24
N VAL A 100 -9.50 -2.94 -4.35
CA VAL A 100 -10.68 -2.60 -3.56
C VAL A 100 -11.31 -1.36 -4.17
N ARG A 101 -12.51 -1.53 -4.69
CA ARG A 101 -13.28 -0.43 -5.30
C ARG A 101 -14.30 0.09 -4.30
N ARG A 102 -14.36 1.40 -4.17
CA ARG A 102 -15.27 2.02 -3.21
C ARG A 102 -16.20 3.02 -3.91
#